data_685437444af7201785bd1578e592ff2a
#
_entry.id   685437444af7201785bd1578e592ff2a
#
_cell.length_a   1.000
_cell.length_b   1.000
_cell.length_c   1.000
_cell.angle_alpha   90.00
_cell.angle_beta   90.00
_cell.angle_gamma   90.00
#
_symmetry.space_group_name_H-M   'P 1'
#
loop_
_entity.id
_entity.type
_entity.pdbx_description
1 polymer ?
#
loop_
_entity_poly.entity_id
_entity_poly.type
_entity_poly.pdbx_seq_one_letter_code
_entity_poly.pdbx_strand_id
1 'polypeptide(L)'
;MSSTVLRIGSYKFFFYANEGDEPRHIHVWSANGQAKFWLEPVELVKSTGYNAHELRRIERSVEENLVLLIEAWDSFFGVSDDE
;
A
#
# COMPACT_ATOMS: atom_id res chain seq x y z
N MET A 1 2.04 2.68 -15.35
CA MET A 1 1.47 1.34 -15.12
C MET A 1 1.50 1.01 -13.64
N SER A 2 0.47 0.36 -13.14
CA SER A 2 0.40 -0.02 -11.73
C SER A 2 0.53 -1.52 -11.58
N SER A 3 1.00 -1.95 -10.40
CA SER A 3 1.12 -3.36 -10.06
C SER A 3 0.19 -3.66 -8.90
N THR A 4 -0.84 -4.46 -9.16
CA THR A 4 -1.78 -4.89 -8.13
C THR A 4 -1.12 -5.99 -7.32
N VAL A 5 -1.01 -5.76 -6.01
CA VAL A 5 -0.40 -6.72 -5.10
C VAL A 5 -1.45 -7.62 -4.47
N LEU A 6 -2.58 -7.03 -4.09
CA LEU A 6 -3.56 -7.70 -3.26
C LEU A 6 -4.93 -7.10 -3.48
N ARG A 7 -5.96 -7.94 -3.39
CA ARG A 7 -7.34 -7.48 -3.40
C ARG A 7 -8.03 -8.04 -2.16
N ILE A 8 -8.66 -7.15 -1.40
CA ILE A 8 -9.44 -7.54 -0.23
C ILE A 8 -10.80 -6.89 -0.37
N GLY A 9 -11.84 -7.69 -0.57
CA GLY A 9 -13.18 -7.16 -0.82
C GLY A 9 -13.14 -6.25 -2.04
N SER A 10 -13.59 -5.01 -1.87
CA SER A 10 -13.62 -4.03 -2.95
C SER A 10 -12.35 -3.19 -3.05
N TYR A 11 -11.37 -3.45 -2.19
CA TYR A 11 -10.14 -2.66 -2.15
C TYR A 11 -9.05 -3.31 -2.99
N LYS A 12 -8.37 -2.47 -3.80
CA LYS A 12 -7.22 -2.88 -4.57
C LYS A 12 -5.98 -2.24 -3.95
N PHE A 13 -4.97 -3.06 -3.62
CA PHE A 13 -3.71 -2.61 -3.04
C PHE A 13 -2.65 -2.71 -4.13
N PHE A 14 -2.00 -1.61 -4.44
CA PHE A 14 -1.08 -1.56 -5.58
C PHE A 14 0.00 -0.48 -5.39
N PHE A 15 1.02 -0.53 -6.24
CA PHE A 15 1.98 0.57 -6.34
C PHE A 15 2.28 0.81 -7.82
N TYR A 16 2.79 2.00 -8.12
CA TYR A 16 3.15 2.37 -9.48
C TYR A 16 4.60 2.02 -9.76
N ALA A 17 4.89 1.60 -11.00
CA ALA A 17 6.20 1.11 -11.38
C ALA A 17 7.30 2.17 -11.28
N ASN A 18 6.94 3.45 -11.32
CA ASN A 18 7.91 4.54 -11.28
C ASN A 18 8.17 5.10 -9.89
N GLU A 19 7.76 4.38 -8.84
CA GLU A 19 7.88 4.89 -7.47
C GLU A 19 9.01 4.27 -6.66
N GLY A 20 9.92 3.55 -7.31
CA GLY A 20 10.97 2.84 -6.60
C GLY A 20 11.97 3.73 -5.85
N ASP A 21 12.00 5.03 -6.14
CA ASP A 21 12.87 5.97 -5.45
C ASP A 21 12.31 6.44 -4.12
N GLU A 22 11.04 6.16 -3.84
CA GLU A 22 10.40 6.54 -2.60
C GLU A 22 10.56 5.43 -1.56
N PRO A 23 10.38 5.76 -0.27
CA PRO A 23 10.29 4.71 0.74
C PRO A 23 9.14 3.75 0.41
N ARG A 24 9.21 2.53 0.94
CA ARG A 24 8.18 1.52 0.72
C ARG A 24 6.81 2.06 1.08
N HIS A 25 5.84 1.89 0.18
CA HIS A 25 4.48 2.35 0.41
C HIS A 25 3.49 1.51 -0.39
N ILE A 26 2.21 1.76 -0.17
CA ILE A 26 1.14 1.07 -0.89
C ILE A 26 0.01 2.06 -1.15
N HIS A 27 -0.57 1.97 -2.34
CA HIS A 27 -1.78 2.69 -2.68
C HIS A 27 -2.97 1.77 -2.50
N VAL A 28 -4.10 2.34 -2.06
CA VAL A 28 -5.35 1.61 -1.89
C VAL A 28 -6.41 2.33 -2.69
N TRP A 29 -7.18 1.60 -3.45
CA TRP A 29 -8.24 2.16 -4.28
C TRP A 29 -9.52 1.34 -4.13
N SER A 30 -10.65 2.04 -4.12
CA SER A 30 -11.96 1.44 -4.26
C SER A 30 -12.87 2.46 -4.92
N ALA A 31 -14.11 2.07 -5.21
CA ALA A 31 -15.07 2.99 -5.83
C ALA A 31 -15.33 4.22 -4.94
N ASN A 32 -15.13 4.10 -3.62
CA ASN A 32 -15.42 5.17 -2.68
C ASN A 32 -14.26 6.15 -2.48
N GLY A 33 -13.03 5.78 -2.85
CA GLY A 33 -11.91 6.67 -2.58
C GLY A 33 -10.57 6.02 -2.82
N GLN A 34 -9.53 6.70 -2.33
CA GLN A 34 -8.17 6.18 -2.45
C GLN A 34 -7.32 6.69 -1.29
N ALA A 35 -6.22 5.99 -1.03
CA ALA A 35 -5.33 6.33 0.06
C ALA A 35 -3.92 5.86 -0.27
N LYS A 36 -2.93 6.46 0.39
CA LYS A 36 -1.52 6.05 0.29
C LYS A 36 -0.98 5.91 1.71
N PHE A 37 -0.32 4.79 1.99
CA PHE A 37 0.28 4.52 3.29
C PHE A 37 1.77 4.22 3.13
N TRP A 38 2.61 4.83 3.98
CA TRP A 38 3.97 4.33 4.16
C TRP A 38 3.87 2.96 4.83
N LEU A 39 4.87 2.11 4.63
CA LEU A 39 4.89 0.77 5.21
C LEU A 39 5.82 0.63 6.42
N GLU A 40 6.75 1.55 6.61
CA GLU A 40 7.75 1.44 7.69
C GLU A 40 8.02 2.79 8.32
N PRO A 41 7.24 3.15 9.34
CA PRO A 41 6.08 2.47 9.91
C PRO A 41 4.84 2.65 9.04
N VAL A 42 3.81 1.87 9.32
CA VAL A 42 2.54 2.05 8.62
C VAL A 42 1.95 3.39 9.04
N GLU A 43 1.77 4.27 8.05
CA GLU A 43 1.32 5.64 8.32
C GLU A 43 0.62 6.21 7.11
N LEU A 44 -0.56 6.77 7.33
CA LEU A 44 -1.33 7.39 6.26
C LEU A 44 -0.60 8.62 5.73
N VAL A 45 -0.40 8.68 4.41
CA VAL A 45 0.20 9.84 3.75
C VAL A 45 -0.88 10.80 3.29
N LYS A 46 -1.88 10.28 2.58
CA LYS A 46 -2.98 11.07 2.06
C LYS A 46 -4.14 10.16 1.71
N SER A 47 -5.34 10.75 1.64
CA SER A 47 -6.53 9.99 1.23
C SER A 47 -7.58 10.95 0.70
N THR A 48 -8.48 10.41 -0.11
CA THR A 48 -9.70 11.10 -0.56
C THR A 48 -10.84 10.09 -0.53
N GLY A 49 -12.02 10.56 -0.15
CA GLY A 49 -13.25 9.76 -0.24
C GLY A 49 -13.57 8.87 0.94
N TYR A 50 -12.59 8.56 1.79
CA TYR A 50 -12.81 7.69 2.95
C TYR A 50 -12.99 8.52 4.21
N ASN A 51 -13.92 8.09 5.09
CA ASN A 51 -14.03 8.70 6.40
C ASN A 51 -13.02 8.08 7.36
N ALA A 52 -12.90 8.64 8.56
CA ALA A 52 -11.89 8.18 9.53
C ALA A 52 -12.08 6.72 9.93
N HIS A 53 -13.32 6.27 10.05
CA HIS A 53 -13.61 4.88 10.42
C HIS A 53 -13.10 3.92 9.34
N GLU A 54 -13.38 4.23 8.09
CA GLU A 54 -12.96 3.40 6.97
C GLU A 54 -11.43 3.41 6.83
N LEU A 55 -10.80 4.57 7.03
CA LEU A 55 -9.35 4.66 6.98
C LEU A 55 -8.69 3.79 8.04
N ARG A 56 -9.26 3.71 9.24
CA ARG A 56 -8.72 2.83 10.27
C ARG A 56 -8.83 1.35 9.89
N ARG A 57 -9.94 0.99 9.22
CA ARG A 57 -10.11 -0.40 8.75
C ARG A 57 -9.09 -0.72 7.66
N ILE A 58 -8.86 0.21 6.74
CA ILE A 58 -7.87 0.03 5.68
C ILE A 58 -6.48 -0.07 6.27
N GLU A 59 -6.14 0.80 7.22
CA GLU A 59 -4.85 0.77 7.88
C GLU A 59 -4.61 -0.58 8.56
N ARG A 60 -5.63 -1.13 9.21
CA ARG A 60 -5.53 -2.46 9.83
C ARG A 60 -5.24 -3.52 8.79
N SER A 61 -5.88 -3.44 7.62
CA SER A 61 -5.60 -4.39 6.54
C SER A 61 -4.16 -4.26 6.06
N VAL A 62 -3.63 -3.04 5.97
CA VAL A 62 -2.24 -2.83 5.62
C VAL A 62 -1.33 -3.48 6.65
N GLU A 63 -1.61 -3.28 7.94
CA GLU A 63 -0.81 -3.86 9.01
C GLU A 63 -0.86 -5.38 9.01
N GLU A 64 -2.03 -5.95 8.77
CA GLU A 64 -2.20 -7.40 8.76
C GLU A 64 -1.50 -8.07 7.58
N ASN A 65 -1.28 -7.32 6.51
CA ASN A 65 -0.64 -7.85 5.30
C ASN A 65 0.75 -7.24 5.07
N LEU A 66 1.34 -6.67 6.12
CA LEU A 66 2.56 -5.87 5.98
C LEU A 66 3.72 -6.64 5.38
N VAL A 67 3.97 -7.87 5.85
CA VAL A 67 5.08 -8.67 5.34
C VAL A 67 4.90 -8.93 3.85
N LEU A 68 3.69 -9.29 3.45
CA LEU A 68 3.38 -9.56 2.04
C LEU A 68 3.61 -8.29 1.19
N LEU A 69 3.17 -7.14 1.69
CA LEU A 69 3.30 -5.88 0.94
C LEU A 69 4.75 -5.47 0.81
N ILE A 70 5.55 -5.61 1.87
CA ILE A 70 6.97 -5.29 1.83
C ILE A 70 7.70 -6.24 0.87
N GLU A 71 7.40 -7.53 0.94
CA GLU A 71 8.03 -8.50 0.04
C GLU A 71 7.69 -8.23 -1.42
N ALA A 72 6.44 -7.85 -1.67
CA ALA A 72 6.01 -7.51 -3.04
C ALA A 72 6.76 -6.29 -3.56
N TRP A 73 6.91 -5.26 -2.72
CA TRP A 73 7.66 -4.07 -3.08
C TRP A 73 9.11 -4.42 -3.40
N ASP A 74 9.76 -5.16 -2.48
CA ASP A 74 11.18 -5.50 -2.63
C ASP A 74 11.42 -6.35 -3.87
N SER A 75 10.52 -7.29 -4.13
CA SER A 75 10.62 -8.14 -5.32
C SER A 75 10.46 -7.34 -6.60
N PHE A 76 9.48 -6.42 -6.62
CA PHE A 76 9.18 -5.65 -7.83
C PHE A 76 10.29 -4.64 -8.14
N PHE A 77 10.82 -3.97 -7.10
CA PHE A 77 11.84 -2.93 -7.30
C PHE A 77 13.27 -3.43 -7.13
N GLY A 78 13.45 -4.72 -6.88
CA GLY A 78 14.78 -5.31 -6.77
C GLY A 78 15.52 -4.90 -5.50
N VAL A 79 14.80 -4.57 -4.43
CA VAL A 79 15.42 -4.20 -3.16
C VAL A 79 15.90 -5.45 -2.44
N SER A 80 17.10 -5.39 -1.88
CA SER A 80 17.68 -6.52 -1.14
C SER A 80 18.28 -6.00 0.16
N ASP A 81 18.02 -6.72 1.25
CA ASP A 81 18.60 -6.39 2.55
C ASP A 81 19.89 -7.18 2.80
N ASP A 82 20.35 -7.94 1.81
CA ASP A 82 21.52 -8.81 1.95
C ASP A 82 22.82 -8.09 1.59
N GLU A 83 22.74 -6.80 1.35
CA GLU A 83 23.92 -6.01 1.07
C GLU A 83 24.69 -5.73 2.34
#